data_f918e6d8dde6df80df58b138bc725113
#
_entry.id   f918e6d8dde6df80df58b138bc725113
#
_cell.length_a   1.000
_cell.length_b   1.000
_cell.length_c   1.000
_cell.angle_alpha   90.00
_cell.angle_beta   90.00
_cell.angle_gamma   90.00
#
_symmetry.space_group_name_H-M   'P 1'
#
loop_
_entity.id
_entity.type
_entity.pdbx_description
1 polymer ?
#
loop_
_entity_poly.entity_id
_entity_poly.type
_entity_poly.pdbx_seq_one_letter_code
_entity_poly.pdbx_strand_id
1 'polypeptide(L)'
;MSAWTIFLAILVFSVIILFHEFGHFIVAKWNKVKVLEFSLGMGPRLISWVKTSEGRKIMFLKSSAFLEEHPEYNEQTIYSWKLLPFGGSCMMLGEEEDIADDSSFSRKSVYARMAIIFAGPFFNFILAFIFSVILTAVMGYQSPQITVVADNTPAQKSGLQVGDVVKEINGKTMTIDGDISLY
;
A
#
# COMPACT_ATOMS: atom_id res chain seq x y z
N MET A 1 -20.61 -10.60 11.10
CA MET A 1 -19.84 -9.36 10.84
C MET A 1 -20.83 -8.25 10.54
N SER A 2 -20.64 -7.06 11.08
CA SER A 2 -21.52 -5.93 10.76
C SER A 2 -21.22 -5.40 9.35
N ALA A 3 -22.22 -4.78 8.69
CA ALA A 3 -21.99 -4.12 7.39
C ALA A 3 -20.87 -3.06 7.46
N TRP A 4 -20.72 -2.40 8.60
CA TRP A 4 -19.65 -1.45 8.88
C TRP A 4 -18.27 -2.10 8.86
N THR A 5 -18.11 -3.28 9.43
CA THR A 5 -16.83 -4.02 9.42
C THR A 5 -16.43 -4.41 8.01
N ILE A 6 -17.42 -4.84 7.19
CA ILE A 6 -17.18 -5.18 5.78
C ILE A 6 -16.76 -3.94 5.00
N PHE A 7 -17.46 -2.82 5.20
CA PHE A 7 -17.13 -1.55 4.56
C PHE A 7 -15.69 -1.11 4.88
N LEU A 8 -15.31 -1.14 6.17
CA LEU A 8 -13.95 -0.79 6.59
C LEU A 8 -12.89 -1.73 5.99
N ALA A 9 -13.17 -3.03 5.94
CA ALA A 9 -12.25 -3.99 5.35
C ALA A 9 -12.01 -3.71 3.85
N ILE A 10 -13.08 -3.42 3.10
CA ILE A 10 -12.99 -3.04 1.69
C ILE A 10 -12.20 -1.73 1.53
N LEU A 11 -12.45 -0.75 2.38
CA LEU A 11 -11.74 0.53 2.33
C LEU A 11 -10.23 0.35 2.57
N VAL A 12 -9.85 -0.38 3.62
CA VAL A 12 -8.44 -0.65 3.95
C VAL A 12 -7.76 -1.41 2.81
N PHE A 13 -8.43 -2.43 2.28
CA PHE A 13 -7.91 -3.21 1.16
C PHE A 13 -7.71 -2.35 -0.09
N SER A 14 -8.66 -1.46 -0.38
CA SER A 14 -8.56 -0.51 -1.50
C SER A 14 -7.38 0.44 -1.36
N VAL A 15 -7.12 0.94 -0.14
CA VAL A 15 -5.96 1.80 0.14
C VAL A 15 -4.65 1.05 -0.09
N ILE A 16 -4.54 -0.20 0.37
CA ILE A 16 -3.35 -1.03 0.19
C ILE A 16 -3.07 -1.26 -1.31
N ILE A 17 -4.10 -1.61 -2.09
CA ILE A 17 -3.94 -1.80 -3.53
C ILE A 17 -3.59 -0.49 -4.23
N LEU A 18 -4.24 0.61 -3.90
CA LEU A 18 -3.94 1.91 -4.49
C LEU A 18 -2.47 2.32 -4.25
N PHE A 19 -1.95 2.07 -3.06
CA PHE A 19 -0.54 2.34 -2.73
C PHE A 19 0.42 1.43 -3.51
N HIS A 20 0.04 0.17 -3.69
CA HIS A 20 0.76 -0.78 -4.53
C HIS A 20 0.86 -0.28 -5.99
N GLU A 21 -0.28 0.03 -6.61
CA GLU A 21 -0.35 0.56 -7.97
C GLU A 21 0.38 1.89 -8.12
N PHE A 22 0.33 2.73 -7.09
CA PHE A 22 1.04 4.00 -7.04
C PHE A 22 2.56 3.81 -7.06
N GLY A 23 3.08 2.74 -6.43
CA GLY A 23 4.48 2.35 -6.52
C GLY A 23 4.90 2.06 -7.96
N HIS A 24 4.15 1.23 -8.67
CA HIS A 24 4.38 0.96 -10.09
C HIS A 24 4.33 2.25 -10.91
N PHE A 25 3.31 3.06 -10.69
CA PHE A 25 3.11 4.33 -11.39
C PHE A 25 4.32 5.27 -11.27
N ILE A 26 4.79 5.53 -10.05
CA ILE A 26 5.91 6.47 -9.82
C ILE A 26 7.18 5.95 -10.50
N VAL A 27 7.53 4.67 -10.29
CA VAL A 27 8.77 4.13 -10.81
C VAL A 27 8.71 3.95 -12.34
N ALA A 28 7.54 3.66 -12.92
CA ALA A 28 7.32 3.67 -14.36
C ALA A 28 7.57 5.06 -14.95
N LYS A 29 6.99 6.10 -14.35
CA LYS A 29 7.21 7.49 -14.77
C LYS A 29 8.69 7.90 -14.66
N TRP A 30 9.37 7.52 -13.59
CA TRP A 30 10.82 7.77 -13.41
C TRP A 30 11.66 7.14 -14.52
N ASN A 31 11.30 5.92 -14.93
CA ASN A 31 11.95 5.20 -16.01
C ASN A 31 11.46 5.60 -17.41
N LYS A 32 10.65 6.66 -17.51
CA LYS A 32 10.08 7.15 -18.77
C LYS A 32 9.28 6.07 -19.51
N VAL A 33 8.57 5.22 -18.76
CA VAL A 33 7.57 4.33 -19.30
C VAL A 33 6.26 5.11 -19.42
N LYS A 34 5.60 4.99 -20.57
CA LYS A 34 4.30 5.60 -20.79
C LYS A 34 3.23 4.83 -20.04
N VAL A 35 2.65 5.48 -19.02
CA VAL A 35 1.49 4.95 -18.31
C VAL A 35 0.24 5.41 -19.04
N LEU A 36 -0.53 4.47 -19.56
CA LEU A 36 -1.75 4.70 -20.33
C LEU A 36 -2.90 5.09 -19.40
N GLU A 37 -3.12 4.30 -18.34
CA GLU A 37 -4.17 4.55 -17.36
C GLU A 37 -3.68 4.24 -15.95
N PHE A 38 -4.02 5.12 -15.02
CA PHE A 38 -3.93 4.88 -13.59
C PHE A 38 -5.34 4.93 -13.00
N SER A 39 -5.83 3.83 -12.46
CA SER A 39 -7.22 3.75 -12.00
C SER A 39 -7.36 3.32 -10.56
N LEU A 40 -8.35 3.91 -9.88
CA LEU A 40 -8.89 3.47 -8.61
C LEU A 40 -10.14 2.64 -8.86
N GLY A 41 -10.18 1.42 -8.31
CA GLY A 41 -11.29 0.50 -8.48
C GLY A 41 -11.20 -0.36 -9.73
N MET A 42 -12.21 -1.19 -9.94
CA MET A 42 -12.35 -2.13 -11.05
C MET A 42 -13.67 -1.95 -11.78
N GLY A 43 -13.77 -2.50 -13.00
CA GLY A 43 -14.98 -2.46 -13.82
C GLY A 43 -15.06 -1.21 -14.71
N PRO A 44 -16.29 -0.81 -15.12
CA PRO A 44 -16.48 0.34 -16.00
C PRO A 44 -16.03 1.66 -15.36
N ARG A 45 -15.49 2.57 -16.20
CA ARG A 45 -15.11 3.90 -15.77
C ARG A 45 -16.35 4.73 -15.44
N LEU A 46 -16.40 5.28 -14.22
CA LEU A 46 -17.41 6.26 -13.83
C LEU A 46 -16.98 7.67 -14.24
N ILE A 47 -15.76 8.05 -13.81
CA ILE A 47 -15.18 9.35 -14.08
C ILE A 47 -13.74 9.12 -14.51
N SER A 48 -13.33 9.80 -15.58
CA SER A 48 -11.92 9.82 -16.01
C SER A 48 -11.51 11.25 -16.31
N TRP A 49 -10.23 11.55 -16.10
CA TRP A 49 -9.67 12.83 -16.52
C TRP A 49 -8.32 12.63 -17.19
N VAL A 50 -8.05 13.46 -18.16
CA VAL A 50 -6.81 13.48 -18.90
C VAL A 50 -6.37 14.91 -19.15
N LYS A 51 -5.06 15.13 -19.18
CA LYS A 51 -4.49 16.41 -19.58
C LYS A 51 -4.25 16.39 -21.08
N THR A 52 -4.92 17.27 -21.82
CA THR A 52 -4.72 17.44 -23.28
C THR A 52 -4.00 18.76 -23.53
N SER A 53 -3.61 19.01 -24.80
CA SER A 53 -3.06 20.29 -25.26
C SER A 53 -4.01 21.48 -25.02
N GLU A 54 -5.32 21.24 -25.04
CA GLU A 54 -6.37 22.22 -24.81
C GLU A 54 -6.74 22.44 -23.33
N GLY A 55 -6.13 21.64 -22.40
CA GLY A 55 -6.42 21.72 -20.98
C GLY A 55 -6.80 20.36 -20.37
N ARG A 56 -7.45 20.39 -19.19
CA ARG A 56 -7.96 19.16 -18.55
C ARG A 56 -9.34 18.84 -19.07
N LYS A 57 -9.52 17.63 -19.62
CA LYS A 57 -10.83 17.10 -20.02
C LYS A 57 -11.29 16.07 -18.99
N ILE A 58 -12.54 16.21 -18.54
CA ILE A 58 -13.21 15.25 -17.66
C ILE A 58 -14.24 14.50 -18.50
N MET A 59 -14.24 13.19 -18.37
CA MET A 59 -15.12 12.29 -19.13
C MET A 59 -15.94 11.45 -18.15
N PHE A 60 -17.23 11.30 -18.40
CA PHE A 60 -18.13 10.48 -17.60
C PHE A 60 -18.57 9.26 -18.41
N LEU A 61 -18.55 8.07 -17.76
CA LEU A 61 -19.06 6.80 -18.30
C LEU A 61 -18.51 6.44 -19.71
N LYS A 62 -17.26 6.82 -20.02
CA LYS A 62 -16.63 6.51 -21.31
C LYS A 62 -15.99 5.13 -21.31
N SER A 63 -16.31 4.33 -22.32
CA SER A 63 -15.76 2.99 -22.52
C SER A 63 -14.33 3.02 -23.05
N SER A 64 -13.66 1.84 -23.08
CA SER A 64 -12.35 1.70 -23.71
C SER A 64 -12.43 1.94 -25.21
N ALA A 65 -13.50 1.48 -25.89
CA ALA A 65 -13.71 1.73 -27.31
C ALA A 65 -13.76 3.24 -27.64
N PHE A 66 -14.37 4.05 -26.78
CA PHE A 66 -14.35 5.50 -26.96
C PHE A 66 -12.93 6.07 -26.96
N LEU A 67 -12.04 5.55 -26.11
CA LEU A 67 -10.65 6.00 -26.06
C LEU A 67 -9.82 5.52 -27.25
N GLU A 68 -10.17 4.38 -27.82
CA GLU A 68 -9.55 3.86 -29.07
C GLU A 68 -9.94 4.72 -30.29
N GLU A 69 -11.17 5.22 -30.32
CA GLU A 69 -11.64 6.14 -31.35
C GLU A 69 -11.06 7.57 -31.22
N HIS A 70 -10.49 7.91 -30.04
CA HIS A 70 -9.98 9.24 -29.74
C HIS A 70 -8.52 9.17 -29.23
N PRO A 71 -7.56 8.89 -30.13
CA PRO A 71 -6.15 8.67 -29.75
C PRO A 71 -5.50 9.90 -29.10
N GLU A 72 -6.05 11.10 -29.28
CA GLU A 72 -5.59 12.32 -28.65
C GLU A 72 -5.66 12.26 -27.11
N TYR A 73 -6.52 11.42 -26.54
CA TYR A 73 -6.58 11.21 -25.09
C TYR A 73 -5.52 10.25 -24.59
N ASN A 74 -4.93 9.44 -25.48
CA ASN A 74 -3.90 8.46 -25.13
C ASN A 74 -2.48 9.04 -25.13
N GLU A 75 -2.30 10.32 -25.47
CA GLU A 75 -0.99 10.99 -25.39
C GLU A 75 -0.47 11.13 -23.98
N GLN A 76 -1.37 11.31 -23.01
CA GLN A 76 -1.08 11.47 -21.60
C GLN A 76 -1.73 10.36 -20.77
N THR A 77 -1.32 10.25 -19.51
CA THR A 77 -1.95 9.30 -18.59
C THR A 77 -3.38 9.68 -18.31
N ILE A 78 -4.29 8.73 -18.50
CA ILE A 78 -5.69 8.84 -18.10
C ILE A 78 -5.80 8.41 -16.64
N TYR A 79 -6.43 9.24 -15.82
CA TYR A 79 -6.74 8.90 -14.44
C TYR A 79 -8.22 8.55 -14.35
N SER A 80 -8.56 7.39 -13.81
CA SER A 80 -9.93 6.88 -13.79
C SER A 80 -10.40 6.46 -12.41
N TRP A 81 -11.65 6.75 -12.12
CA TRP A 81 -12.37 6.13 -11.02
C TRP A 81 -13.38 5.15 -11.60
N LYS A 82 -13.27 3.89 -11.22
CA LYS A 82 -14.11 2.78 -11.74
C LYS A 82 -15.23 2.43 -10.75
N LEU A 83 -16.22 1.68 -11.23
CA LEU A 83 -17.49 1.45 -10.51
C LEU A 83 -17.30 0.69 -9.19
N LEU A 84 -16.48 -0.35 -9.19
CA LEU A 84 -16.26 -1.16 -7.99
C LEU A 84 -15.15 -0.51 -7.14
N PRO A 85 -15.44 -0.13 -5.89
CA PRO A 85 -14.51 0.65 -5.05
C PRO A 85 -13.39 -0.20 -4.44
N PHE A 86 -13.01 -1.29 -5.07
CA PHE A 86 -11.91 -2.13 -4.64
C PHE A 86 -10.97 -2.41 -5.82
N GLY A 87 -9.69 -2.58 -5.52
CA GLY A 87 -8.67 -2.74 -6.53
C GLY A 87 -8.18 -1.43 -7.13
N GLY A 88 -7.38 -1.57 -8.15
CA GLY A 88 -6.79 -0.48 -8.95
C GLY A 88 -6.02 -1.08 -10.10
N SER A 89 -5.50 -0.25 -10.97
CA SER A 89 -4.59 -0.70 -12.03
C SER A 89 -3.70 0.44 -12.51
N CYS A 90 -2.46 0.07 -12.86
CA CYS A 90 -1.49 0.92 -13.53
C CYS A 90 -1.15 0.29 -14.87
N MET A 91 -1.86 0.67 -15.93
CA MET A 91 -1.64 0.13 -17.28
C MET A 91 -0.46 0.83 -17.94
N MET A 92 0.54 0.08 -18.36
CA MET A 92 1.73 0.60 -19.02
C MET A 92 1.77 0.18 -20.50
N LEU A 93 2.32 1.04 -21.33
CA LEU A 93 2.53 0.72 -22.74
C LEU A 93 3.51 -0.44 -22.86
N GLY A 94 3.15 -1.47 -23.64
CA GLY A 94 4.00 -2.62 -23.90
C GLY A 94 4.22 -3.55 -22.70
N GLU A 95 3.27 -3.61 -21.79
CA GLU A 95 3.27 -4.54 -20.65
C GLU A 95 2.83 -5.94 -21.08
N GLU A 96 1.77 -6.02 -21.90
CA GLU A 96 1.21 -7.28 -22.40
C GLU A 96 1.75 -7.64 -23.79
N GLU A 97 2.14 -6.65 -24.61
CA GLU A 97 2.60 -6.84 -25.97
C GLU A 97 3.94 -6.15 -26.21
N ASP A 98 4.78 -6.71 -27.10
CA ASP A 98 6.04 -6.07 -27.48
C ASP A 98 5.79 -4.92 -28.46
N ILE A 99 5.71 -3.71 -27.95
CA ILE A 99 5.51 -2.50 -28.74
C ILE A 99 6.86 -1.82 -29.00
N ALA A 100 7.16 -1.56 -30.28
CA ALA A 100 8.41 -0.93 -30.72
C ALA A 100 8.40 0.59 -30.49
N ASP A 101 8.32 1.01 -29.22
CA ASP A 101 8.35 2.40 -28.76
C ASP A 101 9.33 2.52 -27.59
N ASP A 102 10.18 3.54 -27.58
CA ASP A 102 11.17 3.77 -26.52
C ASP A 102 10.52 4.02 -25.15
N SER A 103 9.27 4.43 -25.10
CA SER A 103 8.49 4.58 -23.88
C SER A 103 7.76 3.30 -23.42
N SER A 104 7.88 2.21 -24.20
CA SER A 104 7.30 0.92 -23.89
C SER A 104 8.03 0.24 -22.73
N PHE A 105 7.29 -0.41 -21.84
CA PHE A 105 7.83 -1.22 -20.75
C PHE A 105 8.73 -2.35 -21.28
N SER A 106 8.33 -3.04 -22.37
CA SER A 106 9.08 -4.13 -22.97
C SER A 106 10.47 -3.71 -23.47
N ARG A 107 10.63 -2.44 -23.89
CA ARG A 107 11.90 -1.88 -24.39
C ARG A 107 12.82 -1.35 -23.32
N LYS A 108 12.38 -1.26 -22.07
CA LYS A 108 13.24 -0.83 -20.98
C LYS A 108 14.25 -1.91 -20.57
N SER A 109 15.36 -1.46 -20.00
CA SER A 109 16.37 -2.37 -19.44
C SER A 109 15.75 -3.33 -18.43
N VAL A 110 16.36 -4.50 -18.25
CA VAL A 110 15.92 -5.50 -17.27
C VAL A 110 15.83 -4.89 -15.87
N TYR A 111 16.83 -4.06 -15.50
CA TYR A 111 16.85 -3.40 -14.18
C TYR A 111 15.68 -2.43 -14.00
N ALA A 112 15.33 -1.65 -15.04
CA ALA A 112 14.19 -0.75 -14.99
C ALA A 112 12.88 -1.52 -14.83
N ARG A 113 12.70 -2.60 -15.58
CA ARG A 113 11.51 -3.47 -15.45
C ARG A 113 11.40 -4.11 -14.07
N MET A 114 12.52 -4.65 -13.56
CA MET A 114 12.56 -5.19 -12.20
C MET A 114 12.23 -4.12 -11.14
N ALA A 115 12.79 -2.90 -11.26
CA ALA A 115 12.48 -1.82 -10.35
C ALA A 115 11.00 -1.45 -10.36
N ILE A 116 10.37 -1.39 -11.54
CA ILE A 116 8.94 -1.12 -11.68
C ILE A 116 8.11 -2.22 -11.02
N ILE A 117 8.41 -3.50 -11.30
CA ILE A 117 7.68 -4.64 -10.70
C ILE A 117 7.85 -4.66 -9.18
N PHE A 118 9.05 -4.44 -8.67
CA PHE A 118 9.33 -4.44 -7.24
C PHE A 118 8.70 -3.24 -6.51
N ALA A 119 8.47 -2.13 -7.21
CA ALA A 119 7.97 -0.89 -6.61
C ALA A 119 6.59 -1.07 -5.92
N GLY A 120 5.69 -1.87 -6.49
CA GLY A 120 4.39 -2.14 -5.89
C GLY A 120 4.51 -2.72 -4.46
N PRO A 121 5.10 -3.90 -4.29
CA PRO A 121 5.35 -4.48 -2.97
C PRO A 121 6.15 -3.55 -2.04
N PHE A 122 7.15 -2.85 -2.56
CA PHE A 122 7.99 -1.94 -1.77
C PHE A 122 7.18 -0.78 -1.18
N PHE A 123 6.27 -0.19 -1.94
CA PHE A 123 5.38 0.86 -1.44
C PHE A 123 4.43 0.34 -0.37
N ASN A 124 3.98 -0.91 -0.45
CA ASN A 124 3.21 -1.52 0.63
C ASN A 124 4.02 -1.70 1.92
N PHE A 125 5.32 -2.00 1.83
CA PHE A 125 6.21 -2.00 3.00
C PHE A 125 6.34 -0.60 3.62
N ILE A 126 6.48 0.44 2.79
CA ILE A 126 6.49 1.83 3.29
C ILE A 126 5.19 2.14 4.01
N LEU A 127 4.04 1.78 3.41
CA LEU A 127 2.72 2.00 4.01
C LEU A 127 2.59 1.27 5.35
N ALA A 128 2.99 0.00 5.41
CA ALA A 128 2.97 -0.79 6.64
C ALA A 128 3.86 -0.19 7.72
N PHE A 129 5.04 0.31 7.36
CA PHE A 129 5.95 1.00 8.29
C PHE A 129 5.31 2.28 8.84
N ILE A 130 4.71 3.11 7.98
CA ILE A 130 4.01 4.33 8.41
C ILE A 130 2.88 4.00 9.38
N PHE A 131 2.04 3.01 9.06
CA PHE A 131 0.96 2.58 9.95
C PHE A 131 1.48 2.03 11.28
N SER A 132 2.57 1.26 11.25
CA SER A 132 3.20 0.73 12.46
C SER A 132 3.68 1.85 13.39
N VAL A 133 4.32 2.88 12.83
CA VAL A 133 4.77 4.05 13.59
C VAL A 133 3.59 4.81 14.18
N ILE A 134 2.54 5.07 13.38
CA ILE A 134 1.33 5.77 13.84
C ILE A 134 0.66 4.95 14.96
N LEU A 135 0.50 3.65 14.77
CA LEU A 135 -0.15 2.77 15.73
C LEU A 135 0.61 2.78 17.06
N THR A 136 1.94 2.62 17.00
CA THR A 136 2.79 2.65 18.20
C THR A 136 2.76 4.02 18.88
N ALA A 137 2.74 5.11 18.11
CA ALA A 137 2.65 6.47 18.66
C ALA A 137 1.31 6.76 19.37
N VAL A 138 0.20 6.20 18.84
CA VAL A 138 -1.15 6.43 19.38
C VAL A 138 -1.48 5.48 20.52
N MET A 139 -1.16 4.19 20.38
CA MET A 139 -1.54 3.15 21.34
C MET A 139 -0.45 2.91 22.39
N GLY A 140 0.77 3.39 22.17
CA GLY A 140 1.93 3.05 22.97
C GLY A 140 2.44 1.62 22.67
N TYR A 141 3.36 1.18 23.50
CA TYR A 141 3.87 -0.20 23.49
C TYR A 141 3.62 -0.84 24.84
N GLN A 142 3.46 -2.15 24.86
CA GLN A 142 3.28 -2.89 26.10
C GLN A 142 4.66 -3.03 26.79
N SER A 143 4.84 -2.31 27.88
CA SER A 143 6.03 -2.46 28.72
C SER A 143 6.01 -3.83 29.41
N PRO A 144 7.18 -4.40 29.77
CA PRO A 144 7.28 -5.68 30.47
C PRO A 144 6.89 -5.52 31.93
N GLN A 145 5.60 -5.27 32.19
CA GLN A 145 5.05 -4.99 33.52
C GLN A 145 4.38 -6.23 34.10
N ILE A 146 4.64 -6.50 35.36
CA ILE A 146 4.01 -7.58 36.10
C ILE A 146 2.55 -7.23 36.36
N THR A 147 1.64 -7.98 35.76
CA THR A 147 0.19 -7.76 35.92
C THR A 147 -0.44 -8.60 37.02
N VAL A 148 0.16 -9.74 37.34
CA VAL A 148 -0.32 -10.66 38.38
C VAL A 148 0.85 -11.29 39.11
N VAL A 149 0.78 -11.35 40.43
CA VAL A 149 1.67 -12.15 41.27
C VAL A 149 0.80 -13.16 42.01
N ALA A 150 1.00 -14.44 41.73
CA ALA A 150 0.21 -15.48 42.38
C ALA A 150 0.62 -15.68 43.85
N ASP A 151 -0.37 -15.93 44.70
CA ASP A 151 -0.14 -16.15 46.14
C ASP A 151 0.68 -17.42 46.44
N ASN A 152 1.49 -17.35 47.48
CA ASN A 152 2.36 -18.45 47.92
C ASN A 152 3.43 -18.90 46.91
N THR A 153 3.73 -18.10 45.90
CA THR A 153 4.79 -18.37 44.92
C THR A 153 6.16 -17.84 45.34
N PRO A 154 7.26 -18.34 44.78
CA PRO A 154 8.59 -17.74 44.97
C PRO A 154 8.64 -16.27 44.53
N ALA A 155 7.87 -15.89 43.52
CA ALA A 155 7.76 -14.49 43.04
C ALA A 155 7.26 -13.54 44.15
N GLN A 156 6.18 -13.91 44.83
CA GLN A 156 5.66 -13.15 45.97
C GLN A 156 6.67 -13.11 47.14
N LYS A 157 7.33 -14.24 47.41
CA LYS A 157 8.33 -14.34 48.48
C LYS A 157 9.58 -13.52 48.22
N SER A 158 9.93 -13.29 46.95
CA SER A 158 11.06 -12.45 46.53
C SER A 158 10.71 -10.94 46.55
N GLY A 159 9.45 -10.58 46.83
CA GLY A 159 9.02 -9.20 46.94
C GLY A 159 8.54 -8.57 45.66
N LEU A 160 8.33 -9.36 44.57
CA LEU A 160 7.73 -8.87 43.32
C LEU A 160 6.29 -8.41 43.56
N GLN A 161 5.95 -7.27 43.00
CA GLN A 161 4.64 -6.65 43.15
C GLN A 161 3.98 -6.42 41.79
N VAL A 162 2.65 -6.40 41.77
CA VAL A 162 1.89 -5.97 40.61
C VAL A 162 2.23 -4.52 40.27
N GLY A 163 2.59 -4.24 39.06
CA GLY A 163 3.04 -2.92 38.61
C GLY A 163 4.55 -2.80 38.43
N ASP A 164 5.35 -3.77 38.91
CA ASP A 164 6.79 -3.77 38.70
C ASP A 164 7.10 -3.94 37.21
N VAL A 165 8.12 -3.21 36.73
CA VAL A 165 8.61 -3.30 35.35
C VAL A 165 9.91 -4.09 35.33
N VAL A 166 9.91 -5.18 34.60
CA VAL A 166 11.10 -6.03 34.41
C VAL A 166 12.06 -5.32 33.46
N LYS A 167 13.22 -4.90 33.97
CA LYS A 167 14.24 -4.19 33.18
C LYS A 167 15.25 -5.13 32.54
N GLU A 168 15.56 -6.23 33.22
CA GLU A 168 16.62 -7.13 32.80
C GLU A 168 16.38 -8.54 33.31
N ILE A 169 16.66 -9.56 32.45
CA ILE A 169 16.67 -10.97 32.82
C ILE A 169 17.99 -11.55 32.33
N ASN A 170 18.77 -12.15 33.23
CA ASN A 170 20.06 -12.78 32.90
C ASN A 170 21.03 -11.88 32.10
N GLY A 171 21.10 -10.59 32.42
CA GLY A 171 21.96 -9.63 31.74
C GLY A 171 21.42 -9.11 30.40
N LYS A 172 20.17 -9.42 30.07
CA LYS A 172 19.52 -8.94 28.84
C LYS A 172 18.40 -7.96 29.17
N THR A 173 18.44 -6.80 28.55
CA THR A 173 17.46 -5.74 28.72
C THR A 173 16.11 -6.15 28.15
N MET A 174 15.04 -5.95 28.91
CA MET A 174 13.66 -6.14 28.49
C MET A 174 13.05 -4.79 28.11
N THR A 175 12.57 -4.67 26.89
CA THR A 175 12.00 -3.41 26.37
C THR A 175 10.50 -3.51 26.20
N ILE A 176 10.01 -4.66 25.73
CA ILE A 176 8.59 -4.94 25.51
C ILE A 176 8.19 -6.22 26.23
N ASP A 177 6.90 -6.39 26.49
CA ASP A 177 6.36 -7.58 27.20
C ASP A 177 6.75 -8.90 26.48
N GLY A 178 6.77 -8.89 25.15
CA GLY A 178 7.20 -10.05 24.35
C GLY A 178 8.63 -10.53 24.62
N ASP A 179 9.53 -9.67 25.12
CA ASP A 179 10.91 -10.05 25.40
C ASP A 179 10.99 -11.07 26.56
N ILE A 180 10.05 -10.99 27.53
CA ILE A 180 10.01 -11.92 28.67
C ILE A 180 9.78 -13.37 28.22
N SER A 181 9.01 -13.57 27.17
CA SER A 181 8.68 -14.90 26.67
C SER A 181 9.83 -15.58 25.89
N LEU A 182 10.90 -14.84 25.59
CA LEU A 182 12.06 -15.35 24.85
C LEU A 182 13.15 -15.90 25.78
N TYR A 183 13.04 -15.69 27.08
CA TYR A 183 14.03 -16.02 28.11
C TYR A 183 13.41 -16.70 29.33
#